data_bd912e5395cc6bca273636c2e81b675b
#
_entry.id   bd912e5395cc6bca273636c2e81b675b
#
_cell.length_a   1.000
_cell.length_b   1.000
_cell.length_c   1.000
_cell.angle_alpha   90.00
_cell.angle_beta   90.00
_cell.angle_gamma   90.00
#
_symmetry.space_group_name_H-M   'P 1'
#
loop_
_entity.id
_entity.type
_entity.pdbx_description
1 polymer ?
#
loop_
_entity_poly.entity_id
_entity_poly.type
_entity_poly.pdbx_seq_one_letter_code
_entity_poly.pdbx_strand_id
1 'polypeptide(L)'
;MEQKTLNLDKVQISINRLREKRAKVYLFVQDTKGNAKAAVRYVYQMGMALKTAGFNPIMVHEKNDYVGVGKWLGENYMTDLPHQSIEGQNLEVSPEDIIILPEIFGFILPQIKNLPAYKIVLTQAYTNILETLQPGESWSSLGVAKCITTTSKQKEYIDRIMRNVPVEILSPVISDSFQKPKFPAKTIIAVHTRDQRDTINLIKTFYLKYPQYRWLTFRDMRGLSEQEFASTLKDCFLSVWIDNESGFGTFPLESMKCGVPVIGKVPDIMPEWMSEDNGVWIADKTSIVDYVSDFIQGWLEDNINEEMYTKMESTVSKYSDKKAFDESVCKMIEEIQIKRAESFENQLQKLTNN
;
A
#
# COMPACT_ATOMS: atom_id res chain seq x y z
N MET A 1 38.29 -31.11 -1.04
CA MET A 1 38.81 -29.99 -0.20
C MET A 1 38.41 -28.65 -0.80
N GLU A 2 38.74 -28.34 -2.04
CA GLU A 2 38.42 -27.07 -2.70
C GLU A 2 36.92 -26.73 -2.71
N GLN A 3 36.02 -27.69 -3.00
CA GLN A 3 34.57 -27.46 -3.05
C GLN A 3 33.97 -27.18 -1.67
N LYS A 4 34.56 -27.72 -0.59
CA LYS A 4 34.15 -27.46 0.80
C LYS A 4 34.59 -26.06 1.21
N THR A 5 35.80 -25.64 0.88
CA THR A 5 36.35 -24.29 1.12
C THR A 5 35.54 -23.25 0.36
N LEU A 6 35.21 -23.47 -0.90
CA LEU A 6 34.38 -22.58 -1.72
C LEU A 6 32.95 -22.38 -1.13
N ASN A 7 32.37 -23.41 -0.51
CA ASN A 7 31.07 -23.29 0.17
C ASN A 7 31.15 -22.51 1.48
N LEU A 8 32.24 -22.66 2.24
CA LEU A 8 32.48 -21.91 3.47
C LEU A 8 32.59 -20.39 3.19
N ASP A 9 33.42 -20.04 2.17
CA ASP A 9 33.62 -18.65 1.77
C ASP A 9 32.29 -17.99 1.32
N LYS A 10 31.48 -18.69 0.56
CA LYS A 10 30.18 -18.16 0.11
C LYS A 10 29.24 -17.88 1.28
N VAL A 11 29.17 -18.79 2.26
CA VAL A 11 28.33 -18.59 3.45
C VAL A 11 28.84 -17.41 4.27
N GLN A 12 30.16 -17.26 4.44
CA GLN A 12 30.75 -16.13 5.15
C GLN A 12 30.46 -14.79 4.45
N ILE A 13 30.51 -14.74 3.11
CA ILE A 13 30.14 -13.57 2.31
C ILE A 13 28.67 -13.19 2.55
N SER A 14 27.77 -14.18 2.57
CA SER A 14 26.34 -13.93 2.84
C SER A 14 26.10 -13.36 4.24
N ILE A 15 26.80 -13.89 5.27
CA ILE A 15 26.73 -13.36 6.63
C ILE A 15 27.17 -11.89 6.68
N ASN A 16 28.31 -11.58 6.07
CA ASN A 16 28.86 -10.22 6.05
C ASN A 16 27.89 -9.25 5.35
N ARG A 17 27.34 -9.63 4.20
CA ARG A 17 26.36 -8.80 3.47
C ARG A 17 25.10 -8.51 4.26
N LEU A 18 24.58 -9.51 5.02
CA LEU A 18 23.42 -9.32 5.88
C LEU A 18 23.73 -8.35 7.02
N ARG A 19 24.85 -8.55 7.72
CA ARG A 19 25.25 -7.71 8.85
C ARG A 19 25.57 -6.26 8.45
N GLU A 20 26.12 -6.06 7.25
CA GLU A 20 26.46 -4.74 6.70
C GLU A 20 25.32 -4.10 5.91
N LYS A 21 24.10 -4.65 5.94
CA LYS A 21 22.92 -4.18 5.17
C LYS A 21 23.16 -4.15 3.65
N ARG A 22 24.08 -4.94 3.14
CA ARG A 22 24.42 -5.02 1.70
C ARG A 22 23.61 -6.07 0.93
N ALA A 23 22.88 -6.94 1.63
CA ALA A 23 21.93 -7.85 0.99
C ALA A 23 20.88 -7.02 0.22
N LYS A 24 20.59 -7.44 -1.01
CA LYS A 24 19.63 -6.72 -1.84
C LYS A 24 18.20 -6.96 -1.33
N VAL A 25 17.39 -5.91 -1.38
CA VAL A 25 15.94 -5.98 -1.12
C VAL A 25 15.22 -5.61 -2.40
N TYR A 26 14.77 -6.62 -3.14
CA TYR A 26 14.02 -6.44 -4.37
C TYR A 26 12.56 -6.14 -4.06
N LEU A 27 12.09 -4.98 -4.49
CA LEU A 27 10.70 -4.54 -4.34
C LEU A 27 10.03 -4.52 -5.71
N PHE A 28 9.13 -5.44 -5.95
CA PHE A 28 8.39 -5.50 -7.21
C PHE A 28 7.35 -4.38 -7.29
N VAL A 29 7.29 -3.70 -8.44
CA VAL A 29 6.39 -2.59 -8.68
C VAL A 29 5.66 -2.72 -10.01
N GLN A 30 4.35 -2.44 -9.98
CA GLN A 30 3.54 -2.39 -11.18
C GLN A 30 3.79 -1.07 -11.93
N ASP A 31 3.93 -1.15 -13.25
CA ASP A 31 3.88 0.04 -14.09
C ASP A 31 2.43 0.57 -14.18
N THR A 32 2.23 1.75 -13.67
CA THR A 32 0.92 2.42 -13.67
C THR A 32 0.71 3.28 -14.91
N LYS A 33 1.65 3.28 -15.86
CA LYS A 33 1.64 4.12 -17.06
C LYS A 33 1.44 5.60 -16.73
N GLY A 34 2.10 6.06 -15.65
CA GLY A 34 2.04 7.44 -15.19
C GLY A 34 0.80 7.81 -14.37
N ASN A 35 -0.09 6.87 -14.07
CA ASN A 35 -1.26 7.11 -13.23
C ASN A 35 -0.95 6.90 -11.75
N ALA A 36 -1.41 7.79 -10.88
CA ALA A 36 -1.24 7.67 -9.45
C ALA A 36 -1.98 6.43 -8.89
N LYS A 37 -1.27 5.61 -8.10
CA LYS A 37 -1.82 4.47 -7.37
C LYS A 37 -1.23 4.38 -5.97
N ALA A 38 -2.08 4.41 -4.96
CA ALA A 38 -1.67 4.31 -3.56
C ALA A 38 -0.87 3.04 -3.26
N ALA A 39 -1.25 1.91 -3.87
CA ALA A 39 -0.54 0.64 -3.72
C ALA A 39 0.93 0.71 -4.21
N VAL A 40 1.19 1.41 -5.31
CA VAL A 40 2.54 1.60 -5.85
C VAL A 40 3.30 2.63 -5.01
N ARG A 41 2.66 3.74 -4.62
CA ARG A 41 3.25 4.72 -3.68
C ARG A 41 3.78 4.05 -2.42
N TYR A 42 3.00 3.14 -1.83
CA TYR A 42 3.39 2.43 -0.62
C TYR A 42 4.69 1.62 -0.79
N VAL A 43 4.85 0.91 -1.91
CA VAL A 43 6.10 0.18 -2.20
C VAL A 43 7.30 1.12 -2.35
N TYR A 44 7.10 2.26 -3.02
CA TYR A 44 8.15 3.28 -3.14
C TYR A 44 8.52 3.94 -1.81
N GLN A 45 7.54 4.20 -0.95
CA GLN A 45 7.79 4.70 0.41
C GLN A 45 8.63 3.70 1.22
N MET A 46 8.36 2.39 1.12
CA MET A 46 9.19 1.35 1.72
C MET A 46 10.62 1.38 1.16
N GLY A 47 10.77 1.48 -0.16
CA GLY A 47 12.08 1.57 -0.82
C GLY A 47 12.90 2.77 -0.34
N MET A 48 12.28 3.95 -0.23
CA MET A 48 12.93 5.17 0.27
C MET A 48 13.33 5.05 1.75
N ALA A 49 12.47 4.49 2.60
CA ALA A 49 12.78 4.23 4.01
C ALA A 49 14.02 3.35 4.15
N LEU A 50 14.06 2.25 3.41
CA LEU A 50 15.21 1.33 3.38
C LEU A 50 16.49 2.00 2.87
N LYS A 51 16.39 2.77 1.78
CA LYS A 51 17.53 3.47 1.20
C LYS A 51 18.14 4.47 2.18
N THR A 52 17.29 5.26 2.82
CA THR A 52 17.70 6.27 3.81
C THR A 52 18.37 5.63 5.02
N ALA A 53 17.96 4.43 5.42
CA ALA A 53 18.56 3.68 6.53
C ALA A 53 19.81 2.85 6.15
N GLY A 54 20.30 3.01 4.91
CA GLY A 54 21.53 2.37 4.43
C GLY A 54 21.37 0.92 3.97
N PHE A 55 20.14 0.43 3.78
CA PHE A 55 19.88 -0.84 3.10
C PHE A 55 20.09 -0.71 1.58
N ASN A 56 20.03 -1.82 0.87
CA ASN A 56 20.20 -1.88 -0.57
C ASN A 56 18.90 -2.26 -1.32
N PRO A 57 17.89 -1.36 -1.36
CA PRO A 57 16.65 -1.61 -2.09
C PRO A 57 16.86 -1.49 -3.60
N ILE A 58 16.16 -2.34 -4.36
CA ILE A 58 16.10 -2.30 -5.83
C ILE A 58 14.65 -2.42 -6.26
N MET A 59 14.15 -1.42 -6.99
CA MET A 59 12.81 -1.44 -7.55
C MET A 59 12.80 -2.32 -8.80
N VAL A 60 11.96 -3.35 -8.81
CA VAL A 60 11.91 -4.33 -9.90
C VAL A 60 10.60 -4.14 -10.68
N HIS A 61 10.71 -4.00 -12.00
CA HIS A 61 9.57 -3.86 -12.89
C HIS A 61 9.67 -4.84 -14.09
N GLU A 62 8.52 -5.14 -14.71
CA GLU A 62 8.45 -6.18 -15.74
C GLU A 62 9.10 -5.74 -17.06
N LYS A 63 8.93 -4.48 -17.46
CA LYS A 63 9.27 -3.97 -18.79
C LYS A 63 10.39 -2.95 -18.75
N ASN A 64 11.18 -2.88 -19.84
CA ASN A 64 12.23 -1.88 -20.02
C ASN A 64 11.66 -0.46 -20.24
N ASP A 65 10.44 -0.35 -20.78
CA ASP A 65 9.74 0.91 -21.02
C ASP A 65 8.95 1.42 -19.81
N TYR A 66 9.40 1.10 -18.59
CA TYR A 66 8.78 1.51 -17.34
C TYR A 66 8.63 3.04 -17.25
N VAL A 67 7.39 3.53 -17.18
CA VAL A 67 7.11 4.97 -17.10
C VAL A 67 7.44 5.55 -15.73
N GLY A 68 7.29 4.74 -14.68
CA GLY A 68 7.64 5.12 -13.32
C GLY A 68 6.65 6.06 -12.63
N VAL A 69 7.11 6.62 -11.53
CA VAL A 69 6.28 7.40 -10.59
C VAL A 69 6.68 8.88 -10.54
N GLY A 70 7.73 9.29 -11.24
CA GLY A 70 8.31 10.63 -11.15
C GLY A 70 7.28 11.74 -11.33
N LYS A 71 6.43 11.64 -12.36
CA LYS A 71 5.42 12.67 -12.69
C LYS A 71 4.33 12.83 -11.63
N TRP A 72 4.00 11.79 -10.87
CA TRP A 72 2.87 11.87 -9.96
C TRP A 72 3.22 11.70 -8.47
N LEU A 73 4.39 11.10 -8.16
CA LEU A 73 4.85 10.93 -6.78
C LEU A 73 6.07 11.82 -6.47
N GLY A 74 6.97 11.98 -7.43
CA GLY A 74 8.16 12.83 -7.33
C GLY A 74 9.37 12.20 -8.03
N GLU A 75 10.17 13.02 -8.70
CA GLU A 75 11.35 12.56 -9.45
C GLU A 75 12.42 11.93 -8.55
N ASN A 76 12.52 12.32 -7.28
CA ASN A 76 13.43 11.74 -6.32
C ASN A 76 13.21 10.23 -6.11
N TYR A 77 11.99 9.74 -6.25
CA TYR A 77 11.70 8.30 -6.17
C TYR A 77 12.29 7.52 -7.36
N MET A 78 12.48 8.19 -8.50
CA MET A 78 13.11 7.60 -9.68
C MET A 78 14.63 7.73 -9.67
N THR A 79 15.16 8.84 -9.14
CA THR A 79 16.60 9.13 -9.15
C THR A 79 17.35 8.48 -7.99
N ASP A 80 16.76 8.42 -6.81
CA ASP A 80 17.41 7.97 -5.59
C ASP A 80 17.35 6.45 -5.39
N LEU A 81 16.35 5.79 -6.01
CA LEU A 81 16.19 4.35 -5.94
C LEU A 81 16.74 3.67 -7.21
N PRO A 82 17.57 2.62 -7.08
CA PRO A 82 17.96 1.79 -8.21
C PRO A 82 16.75 1.06 -8.81
N HIS A 83 16.66 1.03 -10.14
CA HIS A 83 15.63 0.34 -10.89
C HIS A 83 16.22 -0.78 -11.73
N GLN A 84 15.53 -1.92 -11.81
CA GLN A 84 15.91 -3.06 -12.63
C GLN A 84 14.68 -3.65 -13.34
N SER A 85 14.76 -3.81 -14.67
CA SER A 85 13.80 -4.58 -15.45
C SER A 85 14.11 -6.07 -15.38
N ILE A 86 13.07 -6.90 -15.46
CA ILE A 86 13.21 -8.36 -15.67
C ILE A 86 12.92 -8.77 -17.13
N GLU A 87 12.64 -7.83 -18.02
CA GLU A 87 12.39 -8.11 -19.42
C GLU A 87 13.67 -8.62 -20.13
N GLY A 88 13.65 -9.87 -20.54
CA GLY A 88 14.79 -10.51 -21.20
C GLY A 88 16.01 -10.77 -20.30
N GLN A 89 15.90 -10.59 -19.00
CA GLN A 89 16.96 -10.78 -18.02
C GLN A 89 16.47 -11.61 -16.83
N ASN A 90 17.38 -12.41 -16.27
CA ASN A 90 17.14 -13.06 -14.99
C ASN A 90 17.63 -12.16 -13.85
N LEU A 91 16.88 -12.10 -12.76
CA LEU A 91 17.36 -11.51 -11.51
C LEU A 91 18.50 -12.35 -10.97
N GLU A 92 19.66 -11.74 -10.76
CA GLU A 92 20.77 -12.34 -10.04
C GLU A 92 20.49 -12.27 -8.54
N VAL A 93 19.96 -13.35 -7.98
CA VAL A 93 19.49 -13.43 -6.59
C VAL A 93 20.41 -14.33 -5.79
N SER A 94 20.90 -13.82 -4.68
CA SER A 94 21.74 -14.53 -3.70
C SER A 94 20.91 -15.07 -2.53
N PRO A 95 21.42 -16.07 -1.79
CA PRO A 95 20.70 -16.63 -0.64
C PRO A 95 20.39 -15.61 0.46
N GLU A 96 21.21 -14.58 0.63
CA GLU A 96 20.99 -13.49 1.61
C GLU A 96 19.94 -12.47 1.20
N ASP A 97 19.58 -12.41 -0.09
CA ASP A 97 18.66 -11.38 -0.62
C ASP A 97 17.22 -11.60 -0.15
N ILE A 98 16.44 -10.51 -0.21
CA ILE A 98 15.02 -10.47 0.14
C ILE A 98 14.23 -10.05 -1.11
N ILE A 99 13.12 -10.72 -1.38
CA ILE A 99 12.18 -10.36 -2.44
C ILE A 99 10.85 -9.96 -1.76
N ILE A 100 10.40 -8.73 -1.99
CA ILE A 100 9.07 -8.24 -1.58
C ILE A 100 8.19 -8.16 -2.83
N LEU A 101 7.17 -8.97 -2.87
CA LEU A 101 6.30 -9.15 -4.03
C LEU A 101 4.87 -8.74 -3.66
N PRO A 102 4.31 -7.65 -4.19
CA PRO A 102 2.88 -7.38 -4.06
C PRO A 102 2.04 -8.55 -4.56
N GLU A 103 0.91 -8.80 -3.93
CA GLU A 103 0.03 -9.95 -4.19
C GLU A 103 -0.43 -10.04 -5.64
N ILE A 104 -0.53 -8.91 -6.34
CA ILE A 104 -0.87 -8.86 -7.77
C ILE A 104 0.14 -9.58 -8.68
N PHE A 105 1.35 -9.80 -8.19
CA PHE A 105 2.41 -10.56 -8.86
C PHE A 105 2.45 -12.03 -8.42
N GLY A 106 1.43 -12.52 -7.73
CA GLY A 106 1.37 -13.91 -7.25
C GLY A 106 1.61 -14.95 -8.35
N PHE A 107 1.27 -14.64 -9.61
CA PHE A 107 1.55 -15.47 -10.79
C PHE A 107 3.05 -15.68 -11.07
N ILE A 108 3.94 -14.86 -10.49
CA ILE A 108 5.40 -15.02 -10.62
C ILE A 108 5.93 -16.04 -9.59
N LEU A 109 5.24 -16.27 -8.47
CA LEU A 109 5.71 -17.13 -7.39
C LEU A 109 6.13 -18.54 -7.83
N PRO A 110 5.39 -19.25 -8.71
CA PRO A 110 5.84 -20.55 -9.23
C PRO A 110 7.20 -20.49 -9.94
N GLN A 111 7.48 -19.39 -10.65
CA GLN A 111 8.72 -19.21 -11.41
C GLN A 111 9.93 -18.96 -10.47
N ILE A 112 9.71 -18.24 -9.37
CA ILE A 112 10.75 -17.90 -8.41
C ILE A 112 10.79 -18.84 -7.19
N LYS A 113 9.95 -19.86 -7.15
CA LYS A 113 9.82 -20.83 -6.05
C LYS A 113 11.18 -21.34 -5.54
N ASN A 114 12.04 -21.73 -6.47
CA ASN A 114 13.34 -22.34 -6.18
C ASN A 114 14.48 -21.33 -5.99
N LEU A 115 14.22 -20.03 -6.13
CA LEU A 115 15.23 -19.03 -5.81
C LEU A 115 15.55 -19.04 -4.31
N PRO A 116 16.84 -18.93 -3.92
CA PRO A 116 17.26 -19.09 -2.53
C PRO A 116 16.92 -17.88 -1.64
N ALA A 117 16.44 -16.78 -2.21
CA ALA A 117 16.09 -15.56 -1.46
C ALA A 117 14.95 -15.75 -0.47
N TYR A 118 14.89 -14.87 0.52
CA TYR A 118 13.76 -14.77 1.44
C TYR A 118 12.58 -14.05 0.78
N LYS A 119 11.47 -14.73 0.57
CA LYS A 119 10.32 -14.22 -0.17
C LYS A 119 9.24 -13.72 0.78
N ILE A 120 8.80 -12.50 0.56
CA ILE A 120 7.73 -11.81 1.29
C ILE A 120 6.63 -11.46 0.30
N VAL A 121 5.39 -11.82 0.60
CA VAL A 121 4.23 -11.29 -0.14
C VAL A 121 3.71 -10.05 0.59
N LEU A 122 3.51 -8.97 -0.15
CA LEU A 122 2.90 -7.74 0.34
C LEU A 122 1.44 -7.69 -0.12
N THR A 123 0.49 -7.83 0.81
CA THR A 123 -0.95 -7.84 0.51
C THR A 123 -1.58 -6.50 0.84
N GLN A 124 -2.16 -5.87 -0.17
CA GLN A 124 -2.86 -4.59 -0.07
C GLN A 124 -4.35 -4.71 -0.44
N ALA A 125 -4.71 -5.69 -1.31
CA ALA A 125 -6.07 -6.03 -1.65
C ALA A 125 -6.25 -7.56 -1.59
N TYR A 126 -7.18 -8.02 -0.75
CA TYR A 126 -7.35 -9.44 -0.48
C TYR A 126 -7.85 -10.25 -1.69
N THR A 127 -8.59 -9.63 -2.60
CA THR A 127 -9.11 -10.28 -3.81
C THR A 127 -8.01 -10.81 -4.70
N ASN A 128 -6.92 -10.06 -4.86
CA ASN A 128 -5.78 -10.46 -5.69
C ASN A 128 -5.07 -11.73 -5.20
N ILE A 129 -5.20 -12.08 -3.90
CA ILE A 129 -4.59 -13.30 -3.35
C ILE A 129 -5.11 -14.54 -4.08
N LEU A 130 -6.45 -14.62 -4.21
CA LEU A 130 -7.08 -15.79 -4.82
C LEU A 130 -7.03 -15.76 -6.35
N GLU A 131 -7.00 -14.58 -6.95
CA GLU A 131 -6.91 -14.42 -8.41
C GLU A 131 -5.55 -14.89 -8.97
N THR A 132 -4.49 -14.78 -8.18
CA THR A 132 -3.12 -15.07 -8.63
C THR A 132 -2.61 -16.46 -8.25
N LEU A 133 -3.33 -17.21 -7.42
CA LEU A 133 -2.98 -18.56 -7.02
C LEU A 133 -3.80 -19.61 -7.78
N GLN A 134 -3.16 -20.70 -8.16
CA GLN A 134 -3.87 -21.85 -8.75
C GLN A 134 -4.56 -22.68 -7.64
N PRO A 135 -5.63 -23.41 -7.96
CA PRO A 135 -6.27 -24.31 -7.01
C PRO A 135 -5.27 -25.29 -6.39
N GLY A 136 -5.24 -25.36 -5.06
CA GLY A 136 -4.32 -26.22 -4.30
C GLY A 136 -2.94 -25.60 -4.02
N GLU A 137 -2.60 -24.45 -4.58
CA GLU A 137 -1.40 -23.70 -4.23
C GLU A 137 -1.59 -22.91 -2.93
N SER A 138 -0.50 -22.74 -2.21
CA SER A 138 -0.40 -21.84 -1.06
C SER A 138 0.92 -21.09 -1.09
N TRP A 139 0.99 -19.96 -0.42
CA TRP A 139 2.25 -19.21 -0.35
C TRP A 139 3.39 -20.04 0.25
N SER A 140 3.12 -20.86 1.29
CA SER A 140 4.13 -21.74 1.85
C SER A 140 4.63 -22.80 0.86
N SER A 141 3.74 -23.36 0.03
CA SER A 141 4.14 -24.32 -1.01
C SER A 141 4.95 -23.69 -2.15
N LEU A 142 4.85 -22.37 -2.30
CA LEU A 142 5.60 -21.56 -3.27
C LEU A 142 6.86 -20.91 -2.65
N GLY A 143 7.23 -21.29 -1.43
CA GLY A 143 8.46 -20.84 -0.77
C GLY A 143 8.37 -19.42 -0.20
N VAL A 144 7.17 -18.87 0.00
CA VAL A 144 6.98 -17.60 0.71
C VAL A 144 7.19 -17.81 2.20
N ALA A 145 8.04 -17.00 2.79
CA ALA A 145 8.44 -17.12 4.20
C ALA A 145 7.68 -16.16 5.13
N LYS A 146 7.09 -15.09 4.59
CA LYS A 146 6.37 -14.07 5.36
C LYS A 146 5.35 -13.35 4.48
N CYS A 147 4.29 -12.86 5.10
CA CYS A 147 3.36 -11.90 4.51
C CYS A 147 3.40 -10.58 5.27
N ILE A 148 3.32 -9.47 4.54
CA ILE A 148 3.06 -8.14 5.07
C ILE A 148 1.65 -7.75 4.62
N THR A 149 0.86 -7.20 5.52
CA THR A 149 -0.46 -6.65 5.21
C THR A 149 -0.66 -5.29 5.86
N THR A 150 -1.72 -4.59 5.50
CA THR A 150 -1.89 -3.19 5.88
C THR A 150 -2.80 -2.98 7.09
N THR A 151 -3.64 -3.97 7.44
CA THR A 151 -4.62 -3.86 8.54
C THR A 151 -4.75 -5.16 9.33
N SER A 152 -5.22 -5.04 10.58
CA SER A 152 -5.48 -6.20 11.44
C SER A 152 -6.58 -7.11 10.86
N LYS A 153 -7.58 -6.52 10.21
CA LYS A 153 -8.69 -7.28 9.61
C LYS A 153 -8.26 -8.07 8.38
N GLN A 154 -7.37 -7.52 7.55
CA GLN A 154 -6.74 -8.29 6.49
C GLN A 154 -5.85 -9.40 7.04
N LYS A 155 -5.09 -9.14 8.11
CA LYS A 155 -4.31 -10.18 8.78
C LYS A 155 -5.20 -11.32 9.24
N GLU A 156 -6.30 -11.04 9.94
CA GLU A 156 -7.27 -12.05 10.37
C GLU A 156 -7.80 -12.91 9.20
N TYR A 157 -8.06 -12.27 8.05
CA TYR A 157 -8.48 -12.97 6.83
C TYR A 157 -7.37 -13.85 6.28
N ILE A 158 -6.14 -13.32 6.13
CA ILE A 158 -4.99 -14.05 5.59
C ILE A 158 -4.62 -15.23 6.49
N ASP A 159 -4.59 -15.07 7.81
CA ASP A 159 -4.30 -16.13 8.78
C ASP A 159 -5.28 -17.32 8.66
N ARG A 160 -6.52 -17.08 8.23
CA ARG A 160 -7.52 -18.13 7.99
C ARG A 160 -7.27 -18.92 6.70
N ILE A 161 -6.80 -18.25 5.63
CA ILE A 161 -6.67 -18.88 4.30
C ILE A 161 -5.24 -19.33 4.00
N MET A 162 -4.22 -18.69 4.56
CA MET A 162 -2.79 -18.91 4.29
C MET A 162 -2.07 -19.47 5.53
N ARG A 163 -2.31 -20.74 5.82
CA ARG A 163 -1.65 -21.43 6.96
C ARG A 163 -0.13 -21.49 6.76
N ASN A 164 0.60 -21.44 7.86
CA ASN A 164 2.07 -21.59 7.91
C ASN A 164 2.88 -20.44 7.26
N VAL A 165 2.27 -19.28 7.04
CA VAL A 165 2.98 -18.07 6.64
C VAL A 165 2.71 -16.99 7.68
N PRO A 166 3.71 -16.55 8.45
CA PRO A 166 3.53 -15.52 9.46
C PRO A 166 3.16 -14.18 8.78
N VAL A 167 2.15 -13.51 9.34
CA VAL A 167 1.62 -12.24 8.81
C VAL A 167 1.96 -11.11 9.76
N GLU A 168 2.60 -10.08 9.24
CA GLU A 168 2.94 -8.84 9.94
C GLU A 168 2.11 -7.67 9.39
N ILE A 169 1.71 -6.75 10.27
CA ILE A 169 0.97 -5.56 9.89
C ILE A 169 1.96 -4.40 9.72
N LEU A 170 1.91 -3.76 8.56
CA LEU A 170 2.63 -2.53 8.27
C LEU A 170 1.67 -1.60 7.53
N SER A 171 1.07 -0.67 8.25
CA SER A 171 0.10 0.27 7.67
C SER A 171 0.81 1.35 6.85
N PRO A 172 0.24 1.76 5.69
CA PRO A 172 0.75 2.89 4.92
C PRO A 172 0.73 4.19 5.72
N VAL A 173 1.64 5.10 5.40
CA VAL A 173 1.65 6.46 5.95
C VAL A 173 0.97 7.44 5.00
N ILE A 174 0.15 8.33 5.56
CA ILE A 174 -0.52 9.39 4.80
C ILE A 174 0.41 10.59 4.68
N SER A 175 0.69 10.97 3.44
CA SER A 175 1.65 12.03 3.09
C SER A 175 1.32 13.38 3.76
N ASP A 176 2.36 14.16 4.05
CA ASP A 176 2.22 15.54 4.56
C ASP A 176 1.76 16.54 3.50
N SER A 177 1.65 16.12 2.24
CA SER A 177 0.97 16.89 1.19
C SER A 177 -0.50 17.15 1.55
N PHE A 178 -1.13 16.22 2.28
CA PHE A 178 -2.51 16.33 2.76
C PHE A 178 -2.53 17.07 4.09
N GLN A 179 -3.09 18.27 4.08
CA GLN A 179 -3.17 19.14 5.24
C GLN A 179 -4.48 19.93 5.22
N LYS A 180 -5.02 20.22 6.40
CA LYS A 180 -6.21 21.05 6.55
C LYS A 180 -5.98 22.43 5.92
N PRO A 181 -6.87 22.91 5.03
CA PRO A 181 -6.73 24.20 4.36
C PRO A 181 -6.87 25.36 5.36
N LYS A 182 -6.27 26.49 5.01
CA LYS A 182 -6.42 27.75 5.76
C LYS A 182 -7.71 28.51 5.40
N PHE A 183 -8.32 28.17 4.27
CA PHE A 183 -9.49 28.86 3.73
C PHE A 183 -10.70 27.91 3.77
N PRO A 184 -11.93 28.48 3.79
CA PRO A 184 -13.15 27.66 3.71
C PRO A 184 -13.18 26.81 2.45
N ALA A 185 -13.78 25.65 2.56
CA ALA A 185 -13.99 24.74 1.44
C ALA A 185 -14.90 25.40 0.37
N LYS A 186 -14.68 25.04 -0.88
CA LYS A 186 -15.54 25.38 -2.01
C LYS A 186 -16.71 24.39 -2.11
N THR A 187 -17.68 24.70 -2.92
CA THR A 187 -18.86 23.84 -3.19
C THR A 187 -18.52 22.66 -4.12
N ILE A 188 -17.47 21.93 -3.78
CA ILE A 188 -16.92 20.81 -4.54
C ILE A 188 -17.00 19.53 -3.69
N ILE A 189 -17.48 18.45 -4.32
CA ILE A 189 -17.52 17.11 -3.76
C ILE A 189 -16.44 16.26 -4.48
N ALA A 190 -15.45 15.80 -3.76
CA ALA A 190 -14.47 14.86 -4.29
C ALA A 190 -15.11 13.48 -4.45
N VAL A 191 -14.87 12.80 -5.56
CA VAL A 191 -15.35 11.42 -5.79
C VAL A 191 -14.17 10.54 -6.16
N HIS A 192 -13.99 9.48 -5.40
CA HIS A 192 -13.01 8.44 -5.71
C HIS A 192 -13.68 7.07 -5.70
N THR A 193 -13.74 6.45 -6.85
CA THR A 193 -14.30 5.10 -7.02
C THR A 193 -13.29 4.19 -7.70
N ARG A 194 -13.36 2.91 -7.42
CA ARG A 194 -12.54 1.91 -8.10
C ARG A 194 -12.96 1.74 -9.58
N ASP A 195 -14.26 1.64 -9.85
CA ASP A 195 -14.83 1.58 -11.20
C ASP A 195 -15.33 2.95 -11.64
N GLN A 196 -14.90 3.40 -12.82
CA GLN A 196 -15.35 4.67 -13.41
C GLN A 196 -16.88 4.75 -13.58
N ARG A 197 -17.52 3.61 -13.84
CA ARG A 197 -18.97 3.55 -13.98
C ARG A 197 -19.67 3.93 -12.68
N ASP A 198 -19.11 3.60 -11.52
CA ASP A 198 -19.69 4.00 -10.23
C ASP A 198 -19.65 5.52 -10.05
N THR A 199 -18.57 6.20 -10.46
CA THR A 199 -18.52 7.68 -10.47
C THR A 199 -19.61 8.28 -11.36
N ILE A 200 -19.71 7.79 -12.59
CA ILE A 200 -20.70 8.30 -13.57
C ILE A 200 -22.13 8.07 -13.07
N ASN A 201 -22.40 6.88 -12.56
CA ASN A 201 -23.73 6.51 -12.04
C ASN A 201 -24.10 7.34 -10.82
N LEU A 202 -23.18 7.50 -9.87
CA LEU A 202 -23.38 8.33 -8.68
C LEU A 202 -23.77 9.77 -9.07
N ILE A 203 -22.97 10.42 -9.92
CA ILE A 203 -23.19 11.82 -10.32
C ILE A 203 -24.52 11.97 -11.07
N LYS A 204 -24.80 11.08 -12.02
CA LYS A 204 -26.06 11.12 -12.78
C LYS A 204 -27.28 10.90 -11.88
N THR A 205 -27.22 9.87 -11.02
CA THR A 205 -28.32 9.56 -10.10
C THR A 205 -28.56 10.71 -9.13
N PHE A 206 -27.48 11.32 -8.60
CA PHE A 206 -27.61 12.46 -7.70
C PHE A 206 -28.34 13.63 -8.35
N TYR A 207 -27.92 14.08 -9.54
CA TYR A 207 -28.58 15.20 -10.21
C TYR A 207 -29.98 14.89 -10.74
N LEU A 208 -30.30 13.61 -11.01
CA LEU A 208 -31.65 13.21 -11.36
C LEU A 208 -32.59 13.27 -10.15
N LYS A 209 -32.10 12.79 -8.99
CA LYS A 209 -32.92 12.71 -7.76
C LYS A 209 -33.00 14.06 -7.03
N TYR A 210 -31.92 14.84 -7.07
CA TYR A 210 -31.75 16.09 -6.33
C TYR A 210 -31.38 17.26 -7.26
N PRO A 211 -32.26 17.67 -8.21
CA PRO A 211 -31.96 18.70 -9.19
C PRO A 211 -31.72 20.10 -8.60
N GLN A 212 -32.14 20.35 -7.36
CA GLN A 212 -31.90 21.60 -6.62
C GLN A 212 -30.42 21.82 -6.31
N TYR A 213 -29.59 20.78 -6.33
CA TYR A 213 -28.16 20.86 -6.04
C TYR A 213 -27.26 20.93 -7.29
N ARG A 214 -27.80 21.34 -8.45
CA ARG A 214 -27.02 21.51 -9.70
C ARG A 214 -25.93 22.56 -9.64
N TRP A 215 -25.91 23.37 -8.62
CA TRP A 215 -24.86 24.35 -8.35
C TRP A 215 -23.60 23.74 -7.71
N LEU A 216 -23.66 22.51 -7.19
CA LEU A 216 -22.51 21.76 -6.69
C LEU A 216 -21.70 21.19 -7.85
N THR A 217 -20.39 21.01 -7.62
CA THR A 217 -19.50 20.37 -8.59
C THR A 217 -18.97 19.07 -8.02
N PHE A 218 -19.11 17.97 -8.75
CA PHE A 218 -18.43 16.73 -8.45
C PHE A 218 -17.08 16.68 -9.17
N ARG A 219 -16.01 16.37 -8.43
CA ARG A 219 -14.65 16.24 -8.97
C ARG A 219 -14.20 14.79 -8.87
N ASP A 220 -14.00 14.15 -10.03
CA ASP A 220 -13.35 12.84 -10.11
C ASP A 220 -11.88 12.97 -9.74
N MET A 221 -11.43 12.18 -8.76
CA MET A 221 -10.09 12.26 -8.20
C MET A 221 -9.08 11.36 -8.93
N ARG A 222 -9.48 10.64 -9.96
CA ARG A 222 -8.59 9.75 -10.71
C ARG A 222 -7.66 10.52 -11.64
N GLY A 223 -6.46 9.98 -11.84
CA GLY A 223 -5.48 10.51 -12.79
C GLY A 223 -4.75 11.78 -12.32
N LEU A 224 -4.98 12.22 -11.10
CA LEU A 224 -4.28 13.37 -10.51
C LEU A 224 -2.93 12.93 -9.93
N SER A 225 -1.91 13.78 -10.01
CA SER A 225 -0.69 13.65 -9.21
C SER A 225 -1.01 13.82 -7.72
N GLU A 226 -0.10 13.40 -6.83
CA GLU A 226 -0.32 13.56 -5.38
C GLU A 226 -0.56 15.03 -4.99
N GLN A 227 0.18 15.95 -5.60
CA GLN A 227 0.02 17.38 -5.33
C GLN A 227 -1.32 17.95 -5.81
N GLU A 228 -1.74 17.59 -7.03
CA GLU A 228 -3.05 17.97 -7.56
C GLU A 228 -4.18 17.36 -6.75
N PHE A 229 -4.03 16.10 -6.34
CA PHE A 229 -4.98 15.39 -5.51
C PHE A 229 -5.15 16.08 -4.15
N ALA A 230 -4.05 16.36 -3.45
CA ALA A 230 -4.06 17.07 -2.18
C ALA A 230 -4.62 18.50 -2.32
N SER A 231 -4.26 19.23 -3.39
CA SER A 231 -4.80 20.56 -3.67
C SER A 231 -6.30 20.52 -3.92
N THR A 232 -6.78 19.54 -4.69
CA THR A 232 -8.21 19.38 -4.98
C THR A 232 -8.99 19.03 -3.71
N LEU A 233 -8.50 18.12 -2.87
CA LEU A 233 -9.15 17.79 -1.60
C LEU A 233 -9.30 19.01 -0.68
N LYS A 234 -8.28 19.86 -0.60
CA LYS A 234 -8.32 21.10 0.20
C LYS A 234 -9.44 22.07 -0.22
N ASP A 235 -9.89 21.97 -1.46
CA ASP A 235 -11.01 22.78 -1.99
C ASP A 235 -12.39 22.13 -1.73
N CYS A 236 -12.44 20.85 -1.35
CA CYS A 236 -13.68 20.11 -1.19
C CYS A 236 -14.28 20.26 0.21
N PHE A 237 -15.61 20.29 0.31
CA PHE A 237 -16.34 20.26 1.60
C PHE A 237 -16.83 18.87 1.97
N LEU A 238 -16.86 17.96 1.00
CA LEU A 238 -17.29 16.56 1.16
C LEU A 238 -16.49 15.67 0.22
N SER A 239 -16.30 14.43 0.59
CA SER A 239 -15.75 13.39 -0.28
C SER A 239 -16.63 12.14 -0.29
N VAL A 240 -16.68 11.46 -1.44
CA VAL A 240 -17.40 10.20 -1.64
C VAL A 240 -16.43 9.12 -2.08
N TRP A 241 -16.47 7.98 -1.38
CA TRP A 241 -15.59 6.85 -1.64
C TRP A 241 -16.35 5.55 -1.89
N ILE A 242 -16.06 4.87 -3.01
CA ILE A 242 -16.63 3.56 -3.35
C ILE A 242 -15.50 2.61 -3.76
N ASP A 243 -15.10 1.74 -2.84
CA ASP A 243 -14.09 0.70 -3.08
C ASP A 243 -14.39 -0.50 -2.18
N ASN A 244 -14.54 -1.68 -2.78
CA ASN A 244 -14.85 -2.92 -2.04
C ASN A 244 -13.60 -3.72 -1.69
N GLU A 245 -12.48 -3.46 -2.33
CA GLU A 245 -11.31 -4.35 -2.37
C GLU A 245 -10.11 -3.80 -1.60
N SER A 246 -10.01 -2.48 -1.46
CA SER A 246 -8.91 -1.86 -0.72
C SER A 246 -8.90 -2.29 0.73
N GLY A 247 -7.83 -2.95 1.14
CA GLY A 247 -7.69 -3.40 2.53
C GLY A 247 -7.40 -2.29 3.52
N PHE A 248 -6.82 -1.16 3.06
CA PHE A 248 -6.48 -0.03 3.92
C PHE A 248 -7.35 1.20 3.68
N GLY A 249 -7.62 1.57 2.41
CA GLY A 249 -8.40 2.75 2.08
C GLY A 249 -7.67 4.07 2.35
N THR A 250 -6.65 4.39 1.55
CA THR A 250 -5.88 5.63 1.75
C THR A 250 -6.70 6.89 1.47
N PHE A 251 -7.59 6.88 0.47
CA PHE A 251 -8.39 8.04 0.09
C PHE A 251 -9.22 8.64 1.24
N PRO A 252 -9.98 7.86 2.01
CA PRO A 252 -10.69 8.39 3.18
C PRO A 252 -9.77 9.05 4.19
N LEU A 253 -8.62 8.46 4.49
CA LEU A 253 -7.66 9.03 5.45
C LEU A 253 -6.98 10.29 4.90
N GLU A 254 -6.71 10.36 3.60
CA GLU A 254 -6.23 11.57 2.92
C GLU A 254 -7.27 12.70 2.99
N SER A 255 -8.54 12.38 2.79
CA SER A 255 -9.66 13.32 2.95
C SER A 255 -9.76 13.82 4.39
N MET A 256 -9.74 12.93 5.37
CA MET A 256 -9.77 13.27 6.80
C MET A 256 -8.59 14.16 7.20
N LYS A 257 -7.38 13.90 6.65
CA LYS A 257 -6.18 14.74 6.90
C LYS A 257 -6.33 16.15 6.34
N CYS A 258 -7.10 16.30 5.25
CA CYS A 258 -7.51 17.60 4.73
C CYS A 258 -8.69 18.23 5.48
N GLY A 259 -9.26 17.56 6.49
CA GLY A 259 -10.45 18.01 7.20
C GLY A 259 -11.74 17.87 6.39
N VAL A 260 -11.77 16.98 5.39
CA VAL A 260 -12.91 16.75 4.49
C VAL A 260 -13.64 15.48 4.93
N PRO A 261 -14.92 15.57 5.34
CA PRO A 261 -15.74 14.43 5.71
C PRO A 261 -15.91 13.43 4.56
N VAL A 262 -16.09 12.17 4.94
CA VAL A 262 -16.21 11.08 3.97
C VAL A 262 -17.57 10.38 4.10
N ILE A 263 -18.24 10.23 2.97
CA ILE A 263 -19.35 9.29 2.81
C ILE A 263 -18.82 8.14 1.94
N GLY A 264 -18.78 6.93 2.46
CA GLY A 264 -18.19 5.81 1.76
C GLY A 264 -18.97 4.51 1.87
N LYS A 265 -18.81 3.67 0.84
CA LYS A 265 -19.26 2.28 0.94
C LYS A 265 -18.30 1.51 1.84
N VAL A 266 -18.86 0.75 2.79
CA VAL A 266 -18.10 -0.19 3.61
C VAL A 266 -17.45 -1.24 2.70
N PRO A 267 -16.11 -1.42 2.72
CA PRO A 267 -15.48 -2.48 1.97
C PRO A 267 -15.79 -3.86 2.59
N ASP A 268 -15.59 -4.92 1.81
CA ASP A 268 -15.88 -6.29 2.26
C ASP A 268 -15.03 -6.70 3.48
N ILE A 269 -13.80 -6.20 3.56
CA ILE A 269 -12.97 -6.30 4.76
C ILE A 269 -12.78 -4.88 5.31
N MET A 270 -13.61 -4.52 6.28
CA MET A 270 -13.60 -3.21 6.91
C MET A 270 -12.30 -3.00 7.70
N PRO A 271 -11.49 -1.96 7.39
CA PRO A 271 -10.28 -1.67 8.15
C PRO A 271 -10.60 -1.19 9.56
N GLU A 272 -9.70 -1.45 10.51
CA GLU A 272 -9.89 -1.11 11.93
C GLU A 272 -9.98 0.38 12.24
N TRP A 273 -9.50 1.25 11.35
CA TRP A 273 -9.61 2.70 11.54
C TRP A 273 -11.01 3.26 11.23
N MET A 274 -11.82 2.51 10.47
CA MET A 274 -13.16 2.92 10.08
C MET A 274 -14.14 2.71 11.23
N SER A 275 -14.85 3.77 11.63
CA SER A 275 -15.85 3.75 12.69
C SER A 275 -17.03 4.67 12.35
N GLU A 276 -18.19 4.43 12.97
CA GLU A 276 -19.39 5.27 12.79
C GLU A 276 -19.16 6.73 13.20
N ASP A 277 -18.15 6.99 14.05
CA ASP A 277 -17.86 8.33 14.56
C ASP A 277 -16.99 9.17 13.61
N ASN A 278 -16.28 8.55 12.63
CA ASN A 278 -15.29 9.26 11.81
C ASN A 278 -15.67 9.39 10.33
N GLY A 279 -16.91 9.06 9.98
CA GLY A 279 -17.44 9.17 8.63
C GLY A 279 -18.82 8.55 8.51
N VAL A 280 -19.43 8.65 7.35
CA VAL A 280 -20.71 8.00 7.03
C VAL A 280 -20.44 6.77 6.18
N TRP A 281 -20.56 5.57 6.77
CA TRP A 281 -20.20 4.31 6.16
C TRP A 281 -21.44 3.48 5.81
N ILE A 282 -21.61 3.17 4.54
CA ILE A 282 -22.86 2.66 3.96
C ILE A 282 -22.62 1.28 3.35
N ALA A 283 -23.48 0.33 3.66
CA ALA A 283 -23.39 -1.02 3.09
C ALA A 283 -23.87 -1.09 1.63
N ASP A 284 -24.93 -0.33 1.28
CA ASP A 284 -25.49 -0.31 -0.07
C ASP A 284 -25.09 0.96 -0.83
N LYS A 285 -24.25 0.80 -1.87
CA LYS A 285 -23.81 1.92 -2.70
C LYS A 285 -24.93 2.67 -3.43
N THR A 286 -26.13 2.08 -3.59
CA THR A 286 -27.24 2.73 -4.29
C THR A 286 -27.89 3.81 -3.45
N SER A 287 -27.76 3.76 -2.14
CA SER A 287 -28.26 4.76 -1.19
C SER A 287 -27.30 5.94 -0.94
N ILE A 288 -26.08 5.88 -1.42
CA ILE A 288 -25.04 6.92 -1.18
C ILE A 288 -25.53 8.32 -1.53
N VAL A 289 -26.28 8.47 -2.63
CA VAL A 289 -26.81 9.76 -3.07
C VAL A 289 -27.73 10.41 -2.06
N ASP A 290 -28.45 9.63 -1.26
CA ASP A 290 -29.34 10.13 -0.22
C ASP A 290 -28.54 10.69 0.96
N TYR A 291 -27.55 9.95 1.42
CA TYR A 291 -26.65 10.42 2.47
C TYR A 291 -25.83 11.65 2.05
N VAL A 292 -25.45 11.75 0.76
CA VAL A 292 -24.83 12.98 0.22
C VAL A 292 -25.81 14.15 0.28
N SER A 293 -27.09 13.94 -0.08
CA SER A 293 -28.12 14.98 0.01
C SER A 293 -28.36 15.44 1.46
N ASP A 294 -28.48 14.49 2.38
CA ASP A 294 -28.70 14.77 3.82
C ASP A 294 -27.51 15.55 4.41
N PHE A 295 -26.28 15.16 4.06
CA PHE A 295 -25.08 15.88 4.48
C PHE A 295 -25.07 17.32 3.96
N ILE A 296 -25.41 17.52 2.68
CA ILE A 296 -25.45 18.86 2.06
C ILE A 296 -26.52 19.72 2.77
N GLN A 297 -27.66 19.17 3.09
CA GLN A 297 -28.71 19.89 3.81
C GLN A 297 -28.22 20.31 5.20
N GLY A 298 -27.64 19.40 5.98
CA GLY A 298 -27.03 19.74 7.27
C GLY A 298 -25.95 20.82 7.18
N TRP A 299 -25.11 20.74 6.15
CA TRP A 299 -24.07 21.74 5.91
C TRP A 299 -24.65 23.13 5.57
N LEU A 300 -25.73 23.19 4.77
CA LEU A 300 -26.42 24.45 4.45
C LEU A 300 -27.14 25.07 5.67
N GLU A 301 -27.59 24.23 6.60
CA GLU A 301 -28.25 24.64 7.84
C GLU A 301 -27.26 24.94 8.99
N ASP A 302 -25.94 24.93 8.71
CA ASP A 302 -24.84 25.08 9.70
C ASP A 302 -24.91 24.05 10.85
N ASN A 303 -25.49 22.90 10.56
CA ASN A 303 -25.61 21.77 11.49
C ASN A 303 -24.43 20.81 11.28
N ILE A 304 -23.25 21.24 11.72
CA ILE A 304 -22.01 20.51 11.56
C ILE A 304 -21.78 19.59 12.77
N ASN A 305 -21.48 18.33 12.51
CA ASN A 305 -21.09 17.37 13.54
C ASN A 305 -19.62 17.56 13.94
N GLU A 306 -19.32 18.45 14.88
CA GLU A 306 -17.95 18.74 15.36
C GLU A 306 -17.25 17.51 15.96
N GLU A 307 -17.99 16.59 16.56
CA GLU A 307 -17.44 15.34 17.10
C GLU A 307 -16.85 14.48 16.00
N MET A 308 -17.52 14.35 14.86
CA MET A 308 -17.01 13.63 13.70
C MET A 308 -15.67 14.21 13.23
N TYR A 309 -15.54 15.54 13.13
CA TYR A 309 -14.27 16.16 12.73
C TYR A 309 -13.13 15.87 13.73
N THR A 310 -13.41 15.91 15.02
CA THR A 310 -12.45 15.56 16.07
C THR A 310 -12.00 14.09 15.95
N LYS A 311 -12.93 13.19 15.66
CA LYS A 311 -12.65 11.76 15.44
C LYS A 311 -11.85 11.53 14.16
N MET A 312 -12.15 12.22 13.07
CA MET A 312 -11.37 12.19 11.83
C MET A 312 -9.90 12.54 12.10
N GLU A 313 -9.65 13.65 12.79
CA GLU A 313 -8.30 14.11 13.12
C GLU A 313 -7.55 13.10 14.00
N SER A 314 -8.20 12.58 15.05
CA SER A 314 -7.60 11.56 15.91
C SER A 314 -7.36 10.23 15.18
N THR A 315 -8.18 9.89 14.19
CA THR A 315 -8.01 8.70 13.37
C THR A 315 -6.78 8.83 12.47
N VAL A 316 -6.70 9.91 11.70
CA VAL A 316 -5.63 10.08 10.71
C VAL A 316 -4.26 10.34 11.36
N SER A 317 -4.22 10.91 12.57
CA SER A 317 -2.96 11.15 13.30
C SER A 317 -2.17 9.87 13.52
N LYS A 318 -2.84 8.72 13.70
CA LYS A 318 -2.21 7.40 13.87
C LYS A 318 -1.46 6.91 12.63
N TYR A 319 -1.78 7.45 11.46
CA TYR A 319 -1.23 7.06 10.17
C TYR A 319 -0.44 8.19 9.48
N SER A 320 -0.07 9.23 10.22
CA SER A 320 0.60 10.43 9.69
C SER A 320 2.07 10.56 10.09
N ASP A 321 2.57 9.65 10.92
CA ASP A 321 3.97 9.66 11.36
C ASP A 321 4.87 8.92 10.37
N LYS A 322 5.46 9.69 9.45
CA LYS A 322 6.40 9.14 8.45
C LYS A 322 7.63 8.51 9.11
N LYS A 323 8.13 9.09 10.20
CA LYS A 323 9.31 8.58 10.90
C LYS A 323 9.02 7.21 11.51
N ALA A 324 7.88 7.06 12.19
CA ALA A 324 7.46 5.77 12.76
C ALA A 324 7.25 4.71 11.68
N PHE A 325 6.71 5.11 10.51
CA PHE A 325 6.60 4.22 9.36
C PHE A 325 7.99 3.76 8.87
N ASP A 326 8.91 4.69 8.62
CA ASP A 326 10.26 4.40 8.14
C ASP A 326 11.01 3.48 9.13
N GLU A 327 10.92 3.75 10.43
CA GLU A 327 11.49 2.91 11.50
C GLU A 327 10.90 1.50 11.50
N SER A 328 9.59 1.37 11.30
CA SER A 328 8.90 0.06 11.26
C SER A 328 9.33 -0.77 10.06
N VAL A 329 9.44 -0.16 8.87
CA VAL A 329 9.97 -0.81 7.66
C VAL A 329 11.39 -1.32 7.89
N CYS A 330 12.26 -0.44 8.40
CA CYS A 330 13.67 -0.76 8.64
C CYS A 330 13.84 -1.86 9.68
N LYS A 331 13.14 -1.77 10.80
CA LYS A 331 13.16 -2.77 11.87
C LYS A 331 12.74 -4.15 11.37
N MET A 332 11.65 -4.23 10.61
CA MET A 332 11.17 -5.49 10.03
C MET A 332 12.24 -6.16 9.15
N ILE A 333 12.87 -5.40 8.24
CA ILE A 333 13.92 -5.95 7.36
C ILE A 333 15.19 -6.31 8.15
N GLU A 334 15.57 -5.50 9.12
CA GLU A 334 16.72 -5.76 9.99
C GLU A 334 16.54 -7.04 10.81
N GLU A 335 15.38 -7.28 11.40
CA GLU A 335 15.06 -8.52 12.12
C GLU A 335 15.15 -9.74 11.21
N ILE A 336 14.71 -9.64 9.96
CA ILE A 336 14.85 -10.71 8.97
C ILE A 336 16.32 -10.96 8.67
N GLN A 337 17.11 -9.92 8.43
CA GLN A 337 18.55 -10.05 8.12
C GLN A 337 19.32 -10.66 9.30
N ILE A 338 19.03 -10.26 10.54
CA ILE A 338 19.67 -10.81 11.74
C ILE A 338 19.40 -12.32 11.86
N LYS A 339 18.11 -12.72 11.79
CA LYS A 339 17.72 -14.14 11.88
C LYS A 339 18.33 -15.00 10.78
N ARG A 340 18.46 -14.43 9.57
CA ARG A 340 19.12 -15.13 8.45
C ARG A 340 20.63 -15.24 8.66
N ALA A 341 21.29 -14.19 9.14
CA ALA A 341 22.71 -14.24 9.47
C ALA A 341 22.99 -15.33 10.52
N GLU A 342 22.21 -15.37 11.60
CA GLU A 342 22.29 -16.43 12.63
C GLU A 342 22.08 -17.84 12.03
N SER A 343 21.14 -17.98 11.10
CA SER A 343 20.90 -19.26 10.41
C SER A 343 22.11 -19.69 9.57
N PHE A 344 22.74 -18.76 8.85
CA PHE A 344 23.97 -19.03 8.08
C PHE A 344 25.17 -19.32 8.99
N GLU A 345 25.31 -18.65 10.13
CA GLU A 345 26.34 -18.93 11.13
C GLU A 345 26.23 -20.34 11.69
N ASN A 346 24.99 -20.77 12.01
CA ASN A 346 24.71 -22.14 12.44
C ASN A 346 25.05 -23.17 11.35
N GLN A 347 24.83 -22.85 10.07
CA GLN A 347 25.24 -23.71 8.96
C GLN A 347 26.77 -23.76 8.82
N LEU A 348 27.44 -22.63 8.96
CA LEU A 348 28.88 -22.52 8.91
C LEU A 348 29.56 -23.39 10.00
N GLN A 349 29.07 -23.27 11.24
CA GLN A 349 29.54 -24.09 12.37
C GLN A 349 29.39 -25.59 12.12
N LYS A 350 28.25 -26.03 11.58
CA LYS A 350 28.03 -27.45 11.23
C LYS A 350 29.00 -27.94 10.13
N LEU A 351 29.32 -27.09 9.16
CA LEU A 351 30.24 -27.42 8.07
C LEU A 351 31.71 -27.47 8.53
N THR A 352 32.09 -26.67 9.54
CA THR A 352 33.42 -26.64 10.12
C THR A 352 33.69 -27.78 11.09
N ASN A 353 32.65 -28.25 11.80
CA ASN A 353 32.75 -29.32 12.78
C ASN A 353 32.66 -30.76 12.22
N ASN A 354 32.32 -30.88 10.91
CA ASN A 354 32.31 -32.11 10.14
C ASN A 354 33.51 -32.13 9.15
#